data_614d38340240e1cbe02476ad13c644f5
#
_entry.id   614d38340240e1cbe02476ad13c644f5
#
_cell.length_a   1.000
_cell.length_b   1.000
_cell.length_c   1.000
_cell.angle_alpha   90.00
_cell.angle_beta   90.00
_cell.angle_gamma   90.00
#
_symmetry.space_group_name_H-M   'P 1'
#
loop_
_entity.id
_entity.type
_entity.pdbx_description
1 polymer ?
#
loop_
_entity_poly.entity_id
_entity_poly.type
_entity_poly.pdbx_seq_one_letter_code
_entity_poly.pdbx_strand_id
1 'polypeptide(L)'
;MRWHRTTRAAAAGLAAAAVAGLLAATPALAGRRHRHLAPLTGLPESAAAARRPALTVKIDNTPNAHPLFGINDADVVYEEVVEGGITRLAAVFNSRLPGVIGPVRSVRRTDRLIVSPLGGVFAFSGGAAYALNSIAHAPVQLFDEATAGPAMFRTALRAPPHNLLLDPTRLLAEARRARPPQPLFTFAAPGSPARGAPVATFSVNFPAGYTVSYAWDAAHRDWARSIFGAPERTAAGVAVAPTNVVVLEVPYIGGVGNIGAEADLMGHGTALVFSDGRRQRGGWFHSALRRPIALRAAGGRTIALRPGSTWVELEAIGETVTATAPRP
;
A
#
# COMPACT_ATOMS: atom_id res chain seq x y z
N MET A 1 -97.59 -38.12 6.29
CA MET A 1 -98.46 -37.84 7.47
C MET A 1 -97.69 -36.75 8.30
N ARG A 2 -98.39 -35.60 8.41
CA ARG A 2 -98.21 -34.50 9.41
C ARG A 2 -96.90 -33.82 9.50
N TRP A 3 -96.75 -32.57 9.04
CA TRP A 3 -97.22 -31.25 9.57
C TRP A 3 -96.34 -30.76 10.74
N HIS A 4 -95.79 -29.68 10.63
CA HIS A 4 -95.89 -28.23 10.95
C HIS A 4 -94.64 -27.79 11.77
N ARG A 5 -94.19 -26.66 11.86
CA ARG A 5 -94.47 -25.26 11.49
C ARG A 5 -93.29 -24.38 11.85
N THR A 6 -92.96 -23.47 10.98
CA THR A 6 -92.44 -22.12 11.16
C THR A 6 -92.24 -21.58 12.59
N THR A 7 -91.11 -20.96 12.84
CA THR A 7 -91.07 -19.60 13.43
C THR A 7 -89.86 -18.85 13.00
N ARG A 8 -90.08 -17.65 12.54
CA ARG A 8 -89.07 -16.59 12.29
C ARG A 8 -88.69 -15.95 13.64
N ALA A 9 -87.43 -15.66 13.84
CA ALA A 9 -86.97 -14.64 14.78
C ALA A 9 -85.80 -13.87 14.15
N ALA A 10 -85.99 -12.59 13.94
CA ALA A 10 -85.02 -11.62 13.57
C ALA A 10 -84.18 -11.25 14.77
N ALA A 11 -82.91 -11.15 14.65
CA ALA A 11 -82.06 -10.46 15.62
C ALA A 11 -80.85 -9.81 14.90
N ALA A 12 -80.88 -8.57 14.98
CA ALA A 12 -79.95 -7.47 14.88
C ALA A 12 -78.45 -7.78 14.62
N GLY A 13 -77.94 -7.06 13.65
CA GLY A 13 -76.52 -6.99 13.34
C GLY A 13 -75.68 -6.28 14.41
N LEU A 14 -74.49 -6.77 14.57
CA LEU A 14 -73.36 -6.03 15.14
C LEU A 14 -72.22 -6.13 14.15
N ALA A 15 -72.02 -5.04 13.41
CA ALA A 15 -70.83 -4.82 12.57
C ALA A 15 -69.62 -4.54 13.48
N ALA A 16 -68.79 -5.52 13.67
CA ALA A 16 -67.47 -5.30 14.24
C ALA A 16 -66.52 -4.79 13.15
N ALA A 17 -66.29 -3.49 13.14
CA ALA A 17 -65.24 -2.87 12.32
C ALA A 17 -63.85 -3.27 12.84
N ALA A 18 -63.16 -4.21 12.16
CA ALA A 18 -61.77 -4.50 12.39
C ALA A 18 -60.94 -3.35 11.82
N VAL A 19 -60.44 -2.47 12.67
CA VAL A 19 -59.41 -1.49 12.35
C VAL A 19 -58.08 -2.25 12.23
N ALA A 20 -57.72 -2.61 11.00
CA ALA A 20 -56.40 -3.10 10.68
C ALA A 20 -55.42 -1.90 10.79
N GLY A 21 -54.74 -1.79 11.94
CA GLY A 21 -53.64 -0.87 12.10
C GLY A 21 -52.48 -1.27 11.20
N LEU A 22 -52.28 -0.54 10.08
CA LEU A 22 -51.04 -0.55 9.33
C LEU A 22 -49.92 0.04 10.25
N LEU A 23 -49.17 -0.85 10.91
CA LEU A 23 -47.88 -0.53 11.43
C LEU A 23 -46.96 -0.27 10.22
N ALA A 24 -46.88 0.97 9.80
CA ALA A 24 -45.81 1.43 8.90
C ALA A 24 -44.50 1.16 9.60
N ALA A 25 -43.83 0.07 9.23
CA ALA A 25 -42.44 -0.14 9.58
C ALA A 25 -41.64 1.00 8.97
N THR A 26 -41.33 2.02 9.76
CA THR A 26 -40.33 3.01 9.41
C THR A 26 -39.04 2.24 9.08
N PRO A 27 -38.45 2.38 7.87
CA PRO A 27 -37.14 1.80 7.64
C PRO A 27 -36.19 2.45 8.66
N ALA A 28 -35.70 1.63 9.57
CA ALA A 28 -34.62 2.05 10.48
C ALA A 28 -33.55 2.65 9.57
N LEU A 29 -33.28 3.93 9.74
CA LEU A 29 -32.12 4.61 9.22
C LEU A 29 -30.94 3.81 9.76
N ALA A 30 -30.48 2.82 8.97
CA ALA A 30 -29.21 2.15 9.22
C ALA A 30 -28.18 3.26 9.24
N GLY A 31 -27.76 3.63 10.45
CA GLY A 31 -26.82 4.70 10.67
C GLY A 31 -25.68 4.53 9.69
N ARG A 32 -25.39 5.54 8.88
CA ARG A 32 -24.20 5.60 8.05
C ARG A 32 -23.02 5.39 8.99
N ARG A 33 -22.59 4.14 9.14
CA ARG A 33 -21.33 3.83 9.79
C ARG A 33 -20.30 4.63 9.00
N HIS A 34 -19.71 5.64 9.62
CA HIS A 34 -18.58 6.33 9.04
C HIS A 34 -17.53 5.26 8.72
N ARG A 35 -17.42 4.90 7.45
CA ARG A 35 -16.41 3.97 6.99
C ARG A 35 -15.10 4.75 7.08
N HIS A 36 -14.22 4.35 7.99
CA HIS A 36 -12.86 4.82 7.97
C HIS A 36 -12.21 4.37 6.67
N LEU A 37 -11.57 5.30 5.96
CA LEU A 37 -10.77 4.97 4.80
C LEU A 37 -9.30 4.94 5.24
N ALA A 38 -8.63 3.85 4.89
CA ALA A 38 -7.21 3.68 5.18
C ALA A 38 -6.40 4.78 4.49
N PRO A 39 -5.59 5.54 5.23
CA PRO A 39 -4.90 6.73 4.70
C PRO A 39 -3.90 6.39 3.61
N LEU A 40 -3.38 5.16 3.57
CA LEU A 40 -2.36 4.74 2.61
C LEU A 40 -2.93 4.01 1.40
N THR A 41 -4.19 3.56 1.44
CA THR A 41 -4.82 2.81 0.33
C THR A 41 -6.14 3.41 -0.16
N GLY A 42 -6.79 4.29 0.62
CA GLY A 42 -8.13 4.80 0.30
C GLY A 42 -9.24 3.73 0.37
N LEU A 43 -8.93 2.51 0.82
CA LEU A 43 -9.90 1.43 1.00
C LEU A 43 -10.59 1.52 2.37
N PRO A 44 -11.82 0.99 2.52
CA PRO A 44 -12.44 0.87 3.83
C PRO A 44 -11.58 0.05 4.80
N GLU A 45 -11.45 0.53 6.03
CA GLU A 45 -10.70 -0.16 7.08
C GLU A 45 -11.49 -0.29 8.38
N SER A 46 -11.01 -1.16 9.27
CA SER A 46 -11.56 -1.32 10.61
C SER A 46 -11.15 -0.16 11.54
N ALA A 47 -11.95 0.10 12.58
CA ALA A 47 -11.58 1.10 13.60
C ALA A 47 -10.27 0.75 14.34
N ALA A 48 -9.88 -0.52 14.38
CA ALA A 48 -8.59 -0.93 14.95
C ALA A 48 -7.43 -0.58 14.02
N ALA A 49 -7.56 -0.82 12.72
CA ALA A 49 -6.57 -0.43 11.71
C ALA A 49 -6.40 1.09 11.66
N ALA A 50 -7.50 1.86 11.72
CA ALA A 50 -7.47 3.32 11.72
C ALA A 50 -6.67 3.95 12.88
N ARG A 51 -6.47 3.20 13.97
CA ARG A 51 -5.66 3.65 15.12
C ARG A 51 -4.21 3.14 15.09
N ARG A 52 -3.91 2.22 14.16
CA ARG A 52 -2.58 1.61 14.06
C ARG A 52 -1.57 2.60 13.49
N PRO A 53 -0.36 2.72 14.07
CA PRO A 53 0.72 3.45 13.42
C PRO A 53 1.14 2.74 12.12
N ALA A 54 1.73 3.47 11.20
CA ALA A 54 2.41 2.86 10.08
C ALA A 54 3.66 2.11 10.57
N LEU A 55 3.84 0.87 10.11
CA LEU A 55 5.06 0.11 10.27
C LEU A 55 5.78 0.06 8.92
N THR A 56 6.90 0.74 8.82
CA THR A 56 7.79 0.60 7.66
C THR A 56 8.85 -0.44 7.98
N VAL A 57 9.10 -1.35 7.05
CA VAL A 57 10.14 -2.40 7.19
C VAL A 57 11.09 -2.33 6.00
N LYS A 58 12.39 -2.27 6.28
CA LYS A 58 13.40 -2.37 5.25
C LYS A 58 13.59 -3.83 4.84
N ILE A 59 13.34 -4.15 3.58
CA ILE A 59 13.31 -5.51 3.04
C ILE A 59 14.38 -5.68 1.97
N ASP A 60 15.03 -6.84 2.00
CA ASP A 60 15.99 -7.29 1.00
C ASP A 60 15.28 -7.58 -0.34
N ASN A 61 15.91 -7.18 -1.44
CA ASN A 61 15.39 -7.44 -2.79
C ASN A 61 16.41 -8.14 -3.69
N THR A 62 17.41 -8.79 -3.10
CA THR A 62 18.36 -9.62 -3.86
C THR A 62 17.71 -10.95 -4.29
N PRO A 63 18.23 -11.64 -5.34
CA PRO A 63 17.69 -12.94 -5.75
C PRO A 63 17.58 -13.96 -4.61
N ASN A 64 18.55 -13.99 -3.70
CA ASN A 64 18.57 -14.91 -2.55
C ASN A 64 17.54 -14.58 -1.46
N ALA A 65 16.92 -13.40 -1.52
CA ALA A 65 15.86 -12.97 -0.61
C ALA A 65 14.47 -13.45 -1.05
N HIS A 66 14.31 -13.81 -2.31
CA HIS A 66 13.02 -14.23 -2.87
C HIS A 66 12.74 -15.72 -2.63
N PRO A 67 11.44 -16.07 -2.51
CA PRO A 67 10.24 -15.24 -2.47
C PRO A 67 10.09 -14.47 -1.13
N LEU A 68 9.58 -13.22 -1.19
CA LEU A 68 9.45 -12.36 -0.01
C LEU A 68 8.29 -12.78 0.90
N PHE A 69 8.43 -12.53 2.21
CA PHE A 69 7.38 -12.77 3.19
C PHE A 69 6.53 -11.50 3.42
N GLY A 70 5.20 -11.64 3.35
CA GLY A 70 4.23 -10.63 3.75
C GLY A 70 4.09 -9.41 2.85
N ILE A 71 4.82 -9.31 1.74
CA ILE A 71 4.91 -8.09 0.91
C ILE A 71 3.55 -7.65 0.33
N ASN A 72 2.63 -8.58 0.04
CA ASN A 72 1.30 -8.26 -0.51
C ASN A 72 0.35 -7.60 0.49
N ASP A 73 0.67 -7.60 1.78
CA ASP A 73 -0.09 -6.88 2.79
C ASP A 73 0.41 -5.45 3.01
N ALA A 74 1.50 -5.05 2.34
CA ALA A 74 1.97 -3.67 2.36
C ALA A 74 0.98 -2.75 1.63
N ASP A 75 0.70 -1.60 2.25
CA ASP A 75 -0.12 -0.55 1.66
C ASP A 75 0.67 0.24 0.61
N VAL A 76 1.95 0.51 0.92
CA VAL A 76 2.89 1.20 0.03
C VAL A 76 4.24 0.49 0.08
N VAL A 77 4.87 0.30 -1.08
CA VAL A 77 6.24 -0.22 -1.17
C VAL A 77 7.08 0.76 -1.97
N TYR A 78 8.18 1.24 -1.40
CA TYR A 78 9.18 2.00 -2.12
C TYR A 78 10.31 1.06 -2.53
N GLU A 79 10.73 1.12 -3.80
CA GLU A 79 11.91 0.44 -4.31
C GLU A 79 12.98 1.47 -4.65
N GLU A 80 14.16 1.33 -4.08
CA GLU A 80 15.29 2.24 -4.26
C GLU A 80 16.56 1.51 -4.68
N VAL A 81 17.40 2.16 -5.48
CA VAL A 81 18.75 1.67 -5.79
C VAL A 81 19.64 1.84 -4.56
N VAL A 82 20.41 0.80 -4.27
CA VAL A 82 21.41 0.80 -3.20
C VAL A 82 22.81 0.43 -3.76
N GLU A 83 23.77 0.17 -2.88
CA GLU A 83 25.14 -0.16 -3.29
C GLU A 83 25.17 -1.33 -4.28
N GLY A 84 26.06 -1.22 -5.26
CA GLY A 84 26.23 -2.22 -6.33
C GLY A 84 25.17 -2.16 -7.43
N GLY A 85 24.28 -1.13 -7.39
CA GLY A 85 23.20 -0.97 -8.36
C GLY A 85 22.01 -1.93 -8.16
N ILE A 86 22.04 -2.73 -7.09
CA ILE A 86 20.90 -3.57 -6.67
C ILE A 86 19.81 -2.72 -6.04
N THR A 87 18.62 -3.28 -5.82
CA THR A 87 17.53 -2.56 -5.16
C THR A 87 17.23 -3.09 -3.76
N ARG A 88 16.57 -2.27 -2.95
CA ARG A 88 15.94 -2.63 -1.67
C ARG A 88 14.56 -2.02 -1.58
N LEU A 89 13.72 -2.66 -0.74
CA LEU A 89 12.36 -2.21 -0.52
C LEU A 89 12.22 -1.56 0.86
N ALA A 90 11.43 -0.49 0.93
CA ALA A 90 10.86 0.02 2.17
C ALA A 90 9.34 -0.21 2.10
N ALA A 91 8.88 -1.28 2.75
CA ALA A 91 7.48 -1.69 2.72
C ALA A 91 6.73 -1.13 3.93
N VAL A 92 5.59 -0.49 3.68
CA VAL A 92 4.77 0.21 4.68
C VAL A 92 3.48 -0.55 4.91
N PHE A 93 3.24 -0.94 6.15
CA PHE A 93 2.07 -1.69 6.61
C PHE A 93 1.25 -0.82 7.59
N ASN A 94 -0.03 -0.66 7.32
CA ASN A 94 -0.95 0.04 8.20
C ASN A 94 -2.35 -0.60 8.19
N SER A 95 -2.99 -0.74 7.03
CA SER A 95 -4.35 -1.28 6.94
C SER A 95 -4.40 -2.78 7.29
N ARG A 96 -3.36 -3.54 6.92
CA ARG A 96 -3.20 -4.96 7.20
C ARG A 96 -1.83 -5.25 7.79
N LEU A 97 -1.73 -6.36 8.54
CA LEU A 97 -0.46 -6.90 9.02
C LEU A 97 -0.41 -8.38 8.67
N PRO A 98 0.62 -8.83 7.96
CA PRO A 98 0.86 -10.27 7.78
C PRO A 98 1.39 -10.90 9.07
N GLY A 99 1.41 -12.24 9.13
CA GLY A 99 2.00 -12.93 10.27
C GLY A 99 3.53 -12.74 10.37
N VAL A 100 4.19 -12.60 9.21
CA VAL A 100 5.65 -12.47 9.11
C VAL A 100 6.01 -11.56 7.95
N ILE A 101 7.04 -10.71 8.14
CA ILE A 101 7.59 -9.81 7.11
C ILE A 101 9.08 -10.08 6.91
N GLY A 102 9.55 -10.03 5.66
CA GLY A 102 10.98 -10.07 5.40
C GLY A 102 11.40 -10.70 4.07
N PRO A 103 12.72 -10.91 3.89
CA PRO A 103 13.81 -10.73 4.88
C PRO A 103 14.09 -9.27 5.21
N VAL A 104 14.27 -8.95 6.49
CA VAL A 104 14.62 -7.61 6.96
C VAL A 104 16.07 -7.29 6.62
N ARG A 105 16.33 -6.06 6.18
CA ARG A 105 17.65 -5.60 5.73
C ARG A 105 18.04 -4.24 6.30
N SER A 106 19.27 -3.84 5.97
CA SER A 106 19.89 -2.63 6.53
C SER A 106 19.28 -1.35 5.96
N VAL A 107 19.15 -0.35 6.84
CA VAL A 107 18.71 1.01 6.52
C VAL A 107 19.65 1.68 5.51
N ARG A 108 19.11 2.61 4.73
CA ARG A 108 19.80 3.48 3.79
C ARG A 108 19.50 4.95 4.07
N ARG A 109 20.28 5.85 3.49
CA ARG A 109 20.08 7.30 3.70
C ARG A 109 18.72 7.78 3.22
N THR A 110 18.24 7.28 2.09
CA THR A 110 16.92 7.56 1.51
C THR A 110 15.77 7.25 2.48
N ASP A 111 15.91 6.24 3.35
CA ASP A 111 14.84 5.83 4.25
C ASP A 111 14.34 6.97 5.14
N ARG A 112 15.21 7.89 5.54
CA ARG A 112 14.82 9.09 6.29
C ARG A 112 13.76 9.90 5.54
N LEU A 113 13.92 10.07 4.22
CA LEU A 113 13.00 10.82 3.38
C LEU A 113 11.69 10.07 3.17
N ILE A 114 11.73 8.74 3.11
CA ILE A 114 10.55 7.87 2.97
C ILE A 114 9.70 7.85 4.26
N VAL A 115 10.33 7.64 5.42
CA VAL A 115 9.57 7.41 6.66
C VAL A 115 9.10 8.70 7.34
N SER A 116 9.74 9.83 7.07
CA SER A 116 9.42 11.10 7.76
C SER A 116 8.00 11.61 7.53
N PRO A 117 7.40 11.49 6.33
CA PRO A 117 5.99 11.84 6.12
C PRO A 117 5.02 10.87 6.79
N LEU A 118 5.43 9.61 7.00
CA LEU A 118 4.60 8.55 7.56
C LEU A 118 4.49 8.65 9.08
N GLY A 119 5.59 9.01 9.76
CA GLY A 119 5.70 8.80 11.19
C GLY A 119 5.65 7.30 11.55
N GLY A 120 5.20 6.96 12.75
CA GLY A 120 5.03 5.58 13.16
C GLY A 120 6.32 4.87 13.54
N VAL A 121 6.54 3.67 13.02
CA VAL A 121 7.64 2.77 13.37
C VAL A 121 8.45 2.42 12.13
N PHE A 122 9.77 2.36 12.26
CA PHE A 122 10.65 1.86 11.22
C PHE A 122 11.52 0.73 11.75
N ALA A 123 11.48 -0.44 11.06
CA ALA A 123 12.19 -1.65 11.40
C ALA A 123 13.23 -2.00 10.31
N PHE A 124 14.46 -2.29 10.73
CA PHE A 124 15.58 -2.61 9.84
C PHE A 124 16.61 -3.50 10.57
N SER A 125 17.55 -4.13 9.87
CA SER A 125 18.49 -5.08 10.49
C SER A 125 19.75 -4.43 11.08
N GLY A 126 19.89 -3.11 10.98
CA GLY A 126 21.12 -2.37 11.25
C GLY A 126 21.53 -1.54 10.04
N GLY A 127 22.78 -1.08 9.97
CA GLY A 127 23.27 -0.28 8.84
C GLY A 127 24.66 0.28 9.05
N ALA A 128 25.21 0.88 7.99
CA ALA A 128 26.45 1.65 8.10
C ALA A 128 26.22 2.94 8.91
N ALA A 129 27.27 3.42 9.56
CA ALA A 129 27.19 4.58 10.47
C ALA A 129 26.52 5.82 9.83
N TYR A 130 26.83 6.11 8.57
CA TYR A 130 26.24 7.24 7.85
C TYR A 130 24.71 7.11 7.68
N ALA A 131 24.22 5.89 7.46
CA ALA A 131 22.78 5.63 7.31
C ALA A 131 22.07 5.64 8.67
N LEU A 132 22.70 5.06 9.70
CA LEU A 132 22.20 5.10 11.08
C LEU A 132 22.12 6.54 11.59
N ASN A 133 23.13 7.36 11.33
CA ASN A 133 23.12 8.78 11.68
C ASN A 133 22.02 9.55 10.93
N SER A 134 21.78 9.24 9.64
CA SER A 134 20.70 9.86 8.89
C SER A 134 19.33 9.54 9.48
N ILE A 135 19.04 8.25 9.72
CA ILE A 135 17.73 7.82 10.19
C ILE A 135 17.43 8.22 11.63
N ALA A 136 18.45 8.40 12.47
CA ALA A 136 18.29 8.86 13.85
C ALA A 136 17.56 10.22 13.97
N HIS A 137 17.56 11.01 12.90
CA HIS A 137 16.85 12.30 12.82
C HIS A 137 15.42 12.20 12.24
N ALA A 138 14.95 10.99 11.90
CA ALA A 138 13.59 10.79 11.41
C ALA A 138 12.58 10.84 12.58
N PRO A 139 11.38 11.41 12.37
CA PRO A 139 10.35 11.52 13.41
C PRO A 139 9.56 10.20 13.57
N VAL A 140 10.26 9.08 13.69
CA VAL A 140 9.72 7.72 13.81
C VAL A 140 10.37 6.98 14.96
N GLN A 141 9.70 5.96 15.51
CA GLN A 141 10.33 5.04 16.44
C GLN A 141 11.14 4.00 15.68
N LEU A 142 12.40 3.84 16.03
CA LEU A 142 13.34 2.96 15.35
C LEU A 142 13.47 1.62 16.09
N PHE A 143 13.49 0.53 15.33
CA PHE A 143 13.84 -0.80 15.83
C PHE A 143 14.82 -1.45 14.86
N ASP A 144 15.98 -1.79 15.36
CA ASP A 144 16.93 -2.65 14.67
C ASP A 144 16.93 -4.07 15.26
N GLU A 145 17.77 -4.97 14.74
CA GLU A 145 17.84 -6.35 15.19
C GLU A 145 18.14 -6.46 16.70
N ALA A 146 18.93 -5.52 17.25
CA ALA A 146 19.27 -5.53 18.67
C ALA A 146 18.13 -5.03 19.56
N THR A 147 17.38 -4.02 19.11
CA THR A 147 16.33 -3.36 19.90
C THR A 147 14.94 -3.95 19.70
N ALA A 148 14.70 -4.69 18.60
CA ALA A 148 13.43 -5.38 18.35
C ALA A 148 13.24 -6.62 19.22
N GLY A 149 14.30 -7.11 19.83
CA GLY A 149 14.25 -8.31 20.67
C GLY A 149 13.64 -9.52 19.93
N PRO A 150 12.74 -10.29 20.57
CA PRO A 150 12.18 -11.49 19.95
C PRO A 150 11.16 -11.20 18.81
N ALA A 151 10.86 -9.93 18.51
CA ALA A 151 10.05 -9.60 17.34
C ALA A 151 10.84 -9.79 16.04
N MET A 152 12.16 -9.70 16.05
CA MET A 152 13.02 -10.11 14.95
C MET A 152 13.67 -11.45 15.24
N PHE A 153 13.63 -12.36 14.28
CA PHE A 153 14.16 -13.71 14.42
C PHE A 153 14.71 -14.24 13.11
N ARG A 154 15.68 -15.18 13.19
CA ARG A 154 16.27 -15.78 11.99
C ARG A 154 15.62 -17.12 11.68
N THR A 155 15.28 -17.31 10.40
CA THR A 155 14.78 -18.59 9.90
C THR A 155 15.93 -19.46 9.39
N ALA A 156 15.78 -20.78 9.54
CA ALA A 156 16.68 -21.75 8.94
C ALA A 156 16.41 -22.02 7.45
N LEU A 157 15.33 -21.47 6.90
CA LEU A 157 14.94 -21.69 5.50
C LEU A 157 15.89 -21.02 4.49
N ARG A 158 16.76 -20.11 4.94
CA ARG A 158 17.70 -19.36 4.11
C ARG A 158 19.01 -19.10 4.84
N ALA A 159 20.07 -18.92 4.06
CA ALA A 159 21.35 -18.53 4.60
C ALA A 159 21.36 -17.05 5.04
N PRO A 160 22.11 -16.69 6.11
CA PRO A 160 22.42 -15.29 6.37
C PRO A 160 23.11 -14.65 5.16
N PRO A 161 22.84 -13.37 4.91
CA PRO A 161 22.07 -12.40 5.65
C PRO A 161 20.59 -12.28 5.19
N HIS A 162 20.08 -13.24 4.39
CA HIS A 162 18.76 -13.22 3.76
C HIS A 162 17.69 -13.95 4.58
N ASN A 163 17.89 -14.10 5.89
CA ASN A 163 17.09 -14.96 6.77
C ASN A 163 16.51 -14.26 8.01
N LEU A 164 16.64 -12.94 8.14
CA LEU A 164 16.05 -12.20 9.24
C LEU A 164 14.59 -11.88 8.94
N LEU A 165 13.69 -12.30 9.80
CA LEU A 165 12.24 -12.10 9.68
C LEU A 165 11.72 -11.26 10.84
N LEU A 166 10.56 -10.64 10.67
CA LEU A 166 9.88 -9.78 11.63
C LEU A 166 8.47 -10.28 11.90
N ASP A 167 8.11 -10.43 13.18
CA ASP A 167 6.74 -10.52 13.67
C ASP A 167 6.22 -9.07 13.89
N PRO A 168 5.36 -8.55 13.00
CA PRO A 168 4.89 -7.16 13.08
C PRO A 168 3.97 -6.91 14.27
N THR A 169 3.23 -7.92 14.72
CA THR A 169 2.31 -7.78 15.84
C THR A 169 3.10 -7.63 17.14
N ARG A 170 4.12 -8.45 17.31
CA ARG A 170 5.01 -8.38 18.48
C ARG A 170 5.78 -7.08 18.51
N LEU A 171 6.32 -6.62 17.36
CA LEU A 171 7.02 -5.33 17.30
C LEU A 171 6.13 -4.15 17.64
N LEU A 172 4.91 -4.11 17.09
CA LEU A 172 3.98 -3.01 17.35
C LEU A 172 3.46 -2.98 18.80
N ALA A 173 3.51 -4.08 19.53
CA ALA A 173 3.21 -4.10 20.97
C ALA A 173 4.24 -3.31 21.80
N GLU A 174 5.48 -3.18 21.30
CA GLU A 174 6.54 -2.37 21.89
C GLU A 174 6.52 -0.90 21.42
N ALA A 175 5.70 -0.58 20.41
CA ALA A 175 5.62 0.77 19.86
C ALA A 175 4.95 1.74 20.83
N ARG A 176 5.70 2.77 21.22
CA ARG A 176 5.23 3.82 22.15
C ARG A 176 5.20 5.15 21.41
N ARG A 177 4.14 5.94 21.59
CA ARG A 177 4.00 7.29 21.02
C ARG A 177 3.87 7.32 19.48
N ALA A 178 3.77 6.19 18.81
CA ALA A 178 3.51 6.16 17.39
C ALA A 178 2.05 6.52 17.09
N ARG A 179 1.82 7.30 16.02
CA ARG A 179 0.50 7.76 15.61
C ARG A 179 0.12 7.15 14.27
N PRO A 180 -1.19 7.05 13.94
CA PRO A 180 -1.63 6.70 12.61
C PRO A 180 -1.03 7.64 11.55
N PRO A 181 -0.74 7.13 10.34
CA PRO A 181 -0.17 7.96 9.28
C PRO A 181 -1.20 8.94 8.71
N GLN A 182 -0.70 10.02 8.12
CA GLN A 182 -1.50 10.86 7.23
C GLN A 182 -1.60 10.22 5.83
N PRO A 183 -2.60 10.60 5.02
CA PRO A 183 -2.67 10.15 3.63
C PRO A 183 -1.42 10.55 2.84
N LEU A 184 -0.78 9.58 2.16
CA LEU A 184 0.36 9.84 1.28
C LEU A 184 -0.09 10.26 -0.11
N PHE A 185 -1.23 9.76 -0.56
CA PHE A 185 -1.77 9.99 -1.90
C PHE A 185 -3.21 10.49 -1.82
N THR A 186 -3.64 11.13 -2.88
CA THR A 186 -5.07 11.36 -3.14
C THR A 186 -5.63 10.16 -3.87
N PHE A 187 -6.77 9.64 -3.42
CA PHE A 187 -7.46 8.54 -4.06
C PHE A 187 -8.69 9.02 -4.84
N ALA A 188 -8.92 8.41 -5.99
CA ALA A 188 -10.07 8.68 -6.84
C ALA A 188 -11.36 8.19 -6.16
N ALA A 189 -12.44 8.94 -6.31
CA ALA A 189 -13.74 8.48 -5.86
C ALA A 189 -14.20 7.23 -6.65
N PRO A 190 -14.98 6.32 -6.03
CA PRO A 190 -15.55 5.19 -6.75
C PRO A 190 -16.25 5.60 -8.04
N GLY A 191 -16.01 4.87 -9.14
CA GLY A 191 -16.58 5.17 -10.45
C GLY A 191 -15.92 6.31 -11.22
N SER A 192 -14.87 6.94 -10.67
CA SER A 192 -14.11 7.95 -11.42
C SER A 192 -13.46 7.33 -12.66
N PRO A 193 -13.51 8.01 -13.83
CA PRO A 193 -12.90 7.48 -15.05
C PRO A 193 -11.38 7.45 -14.92
N ALA A 194 -10.76 6.36 -15.36
CA ALA A 194 -9.32 6.24 -15.47
C ALA A 194 -8.76 7.26 -16.48
N ARG A 195 -7.65 7.90 -16.15
CA ARG A 195 -7.03 8.95 -16.98
C ARG A 195 -5.70 8.49 -17.53
N GLY A 196 -5.29 9.05 -18.64
CA GLY A 196 -4.01 8.77 -19.30
C GLY A 196 -4.12 7.83 -20.48
N ALA A 197 -2.98 7.50 -21.09
CA ALA A 197 -2.87 6.55 -22.21
C ALA A 197 -3.01 5.11 -21.73
N PRO A 198 -3.70 4.22 -22.45
CA PRO A 198 -3.78 2.81 -22.10
C PRO A 198 -2.40 2.14 -22.21
N VAL A 199 -2.10 1.23 -21.28
CA VAL A 199 -0.84 0.49 -21.20
C VAL A 199 -1.16 -0.97 -20.87
N ALA A 200 -0.56 -1.89 -21.63
CA ALA A 200 -0.63 -3.33 -21.37
C ALA A 200 0.52 -3.79 -20.47
N THR A 201 1.75 -3.36 -20.79
CA THR A 201 2.94 -3.71 -20.00
C THR A 201 3.87 -2.51 -19.90
N PHE A 202 4.68 -2.48 -18.86
CA PHE A 202 5.81 -1.54 -18.75
C PHE A 202 6.94 -2.17 -17.94
N SER A 203 8.14 -1.61 -18.09
CA SER A 203 9.31 -2.01 -17.33
C SER A 203 10.05 -0.78 -16.82
N VAL A 204 10.59 -0.90 -15.60
CA VAL A 204 11.50 0.05 -14.98
C VAL A 204 12.87 -0.60 -14.93
N ASN A 205 13.89 0.06 -15.49
CA ASN A 205 15.23 -0.48 -15.61
C ASN A 205 16.12 0.17 -14.56
N PHE A 206 16.39 -0.57 -13.51
CA PHE A 206 17.39 -0.19 -12.51
C PHE A 206 18.80 -0.63 -12.95
N PRO A 207 19.87 0.00 -12.43
CA PRO A 207 21.24 -0.42 -12.67
C PRO A 207 21.51 -1.90 -12.34
N ALA A 208 22.68 -2.41 -12.73
CA ALA A 208 23.12 -3.80 -12.50
C ALA A 208 22.16 -4.88 -13.03
N GLY A 209 21.34 -4.54 -14.04
CA GLY A 209 20.40 -5.48 -14.66
C GLY A 209 19.14 -5.77 -13.80
N TYR A 210 18.89 -5.00 -12.76
CA TYR A 210 17.63 -5.07 -12.01
C TYR A 210 16.53 -4.42 -12.83
N THR A 211 15.84 -5.22 -13.63
CA THR A 211 14.65 -4.80 -14.35
C THR A 211 13.42 -5.38 -13.68
N VAL A 212 12.47 -4.52 -13.34
CA VAL A 212 11.14 -4.92 -12.90
C VAL A 212 10.14 -4.66 -14.01
N SER A 213 9.22 -5.58 -14.23
CA SER A 213 8.20 -5.48 -15.26
C SER A 213 6.81 -5.64 -14.66
N TYR A 214 5.86 -4.98 -15.28
CA TYR A 214 4.47 -4.97 -14.86
C TYR A 214 3.57 -5.26 -16.04
N ALA A 215 2.61 -6.15 -15.88
CA ALA A 215 1.58 -6.47 -16.86
C ALA A 215 0.20 -6.16 -16.27
N TRP A 216 -0.63 -5.46 -17.02
CA TRP A 216 -1.99 -5.13 -16.58
C TRP A 216 -2.88 -6.36 -16.59
N ASP A 217 -3.42 -6.71 -15.44
CA ASP A 217 -4.49 -7.70 -15.30
C ASP A 217 -5.84 -6.98 -15.20
N ALA A 218 -6.60 -7.05 -16.29
CA ALA A 218 -7.91 -6.38 -16.35
C ALA A 218 -8.98 -7.05 -15.47
N ALA A 219 -8.82 -8.35 -15.19
CA ALA A 219 -9.78 -9.10 -14.36
C ALA A 219 -9.67 -8.71 -12.89
N HIS A 220 -8.43 -8.58 -12.39
CA HIS A 220 -8.16 -8.19 -11.01
C HIS A 220 -7.96 -6.67 -10.87
N ARG A 221 -7.74 -5.97 -11.99
CA ARG A 221 -7.46 -4.53 -12.06
C ARG A 221 -6.23 -4.15 -11.23
N ASP A 222 -5.14 -4.89 -11.42
CA ASP A 222 -3.84 -4.69 -10.80
C ASP A 222 -2.70 -4.91 -11.80
N TRP A 223 -1.46 -4.68 -11.36
CA TRP A 223 -0.26 -4.77 -12.17
C TRP A 223 0.57 -5.98 -11.72
N ALA A 224 0.41 -7.12 -12.40
CA ALA A 224 1.19 -8.33 -12.13
C ALA A 224 2.68 -8.02 -12.31
N ARG A 225 3.46 -8.14 -11.23
CA ARG A 225 4.89 -7.80 -11.18
C ARG A 225 5.76 -9.01 -11.51
N SER A 226 6.84 -8.74 -12.25
CA SER A 226 7.92 -9.69 -12.53
C SER A 226 9.26 -9.07 -12.17
N ILE A 227 10.16 -9.88 -11.62
CA ILE A 227 11.54 -9.50 -11.28
C ILE A 227 12.46 -10.66 -11.65
N PHE A 228 13.72 -10.40 -12.00
CA PHE A 228 14.70 -11.41 -12.40
C PHE A 228 14.21 -12.29 -13.56
N GLY A 229 13.42 -11.72 -14.49
CA GLY A 229 12.89 -12.42 -15.66
C GLY A 229 11.74 -13.39 -15.37
N ALA A 230 11.19 -13.42 -14.15
CA ALA A 230 10.11 -14.34 -13.75
C ALA A 230 8.98 -13.60 -13.01
N PRO A 231 7.73 -14.10 -13.08
CA PRO A 231 6.63 -13.58 -12.28
C PRO A 231 6.96 -13.64 -10.78
N GLU A 232 6.83 -12.51 -10.10
CA GLU A 232 7.12 -12.44 -8.67
C GLU A 232 5.99 -13.06 -7.84
N ARG A 233 6.39 -13.89 -6.88
CA ARG A 233 5.49 -14.51 -5.91
C ARG A 233 5.99 -14.30 -4.50
N THR A 234 5.06 -14.20 -3.57
CA THR A 234 5.36 -14.22 -2.13
C THR A 234 5.76 -15.62 -1.66
N ALA A 235 6.30 -15.73 -0.45
CA ALA A 235 6.59 -17.02 0.19
C ALA A 235 5.35 -17.92 0.35
N ALA A 236 4.14 -17.35 0.33
CA ALA A 236 2.88 -18.07 0.30
C ALA A 236 2.43 -18.49 -1.12
N GLY A 237 3.25 -18.25 -2.16
CA GLY A 237 2.96 -18.60 -3.55
C GLY A 237 2.00 -17.63 -4.27
N VAL A 238 1.55 -16.56 -3.61
CA VAL A 238 0.63 -15.57 -4.18
C VAL A 238 1.39 -14.60 -5.07
N ALA A 239 0.85 -14.28 -6.25
CA ALA A 239 1.45 -13.30 -7.15
C ALA A 239 1.57 -11.91 -6.48
N VAL A 240 2.66 -11.20 -6.77
CA VAL A 240 2.81 -9.80 -6.35
C VAL A 240 2.18 -8.92 -7.42
N ALA A 241 1.12 -8.20 -7.04
CA ALA A 241 0.33 -7.41 -7.98
C ALA A 241 -0.26 -6.15 -7.31
N PRO A 242 0.48 -5.02 -7.32
CA PRO A 242 -0.05 -3.76 -6.80
C PRO A 242 -1.17 -3.19 -7.66
N THR A 243 -2.06 -2.43 -7.02
CA THR A 243 -3.14 -1.70 -7.71
C THR A 243 -2.60 -0.52 -8.51
N ASN A 244 -1.57 0.15 -7.99
CA ASN A 244 -0.92 1.30 -8.62
C ASN A 244 0.59 1.14 -8.62
N VAL A 245 1.24 1.68 -9.64
CA VAL A 245 2.69 1.87 -9.67
C VAL A 245 3.00 3.33 -10.01
N VAL A 246 3.85 3.95 -9.20
CA VAL A 246 4.30 5.33 -9.38
C VAL A 246 5.80 5.31 -9.59
N VAL A 247 6.28 5.71 -10.76
CA VAL A 247 7.70 5.86 -11.00
C VAL A 247 8.07 7.32 -10.81
N LEU A 248 9.01 7.58 -9.92
CA LEU A 248 9.57 8.91 -9.65
C LEU A 248 10.99 8.97 -10.20
N GLU A 249 11.23 9.81 -11.21
CA GLU A 249 12.60 10.14 -11.65
C GLU A 249 13.25 11.02 -10.58
N VAL A 250 14.29 10.50 -9.92
CA VAL A 250 14.95 11.17 -8.79
C VAL A 250 16.46 11.24 -8.99
N PRO A 251 17.11 12.34 -8.56
CA PRO A 251 18.56 12.38 -8.52
C PRO A 251 19.08 11.48 -7.40
N TYR A 252 20.24 10.86 -7.62
CA TYR A 252 20.95 10.09 -6.60
C TYR A 252 22.20 10.86 -6.15
N ILE A 253 22.14 11.44 -4.95
CA ILE A 253 23.28 12.12 -4.33
C ILE A 253 24.36 11.08 -4.02
N GLY A 254 25.60 11.34 -4.41
CA GLY A 254 26.73 10.42 -4.27
C GLY A 254 26.88 9.44 -5.43
N GLY A 255 25.96 9.47 -6.42
CA GLY A 255 26.00 8.63 -7.62
C GLY A 255 25.24 7.31 -7.45
N VAL A 256 24.53 6.93 -8.50
CA VAL A 256 23.67 5.73 -8.53
C VAL A 256 24.49 4.47 -8.26
N GLY A 257 24.07 3.65 -7.31
CA GLY A 257 24.75 2.39 -6.95
C GLY A 257 26.05 2.54 -6.16
N ASN A 258 26.47 3.76 -5.84
CA ASN A 258 27.65 4.00 -5.01
C ASN A 258 27.36 3.78 -3.51
N ILE A 259 28.40 3.54 -2.73
CA ILE A 259 28.30 3.44 -1.27
C ILE A 259 27.79 4.77 -0.70
N GLY A 260 26.71 4.71 0.07
CA GLY A 260 26.10 5.87 0.69
C GLY A 260 25.29 6.75 -0.25
N ALA A 261 24.98 6.28 -1.46
CA ALA A 261 24.05 6.95 -2.36
C ALA A 261 22.68 7.16 -1.68
N GLU A 262 22.01 8.25 -2.03
CA GLU A 262 20.71 8.65 -1.50
C GLU A 262 19.82 9.11 -2.65
N ALA A 263 18.68 8.47 -2.86
CA ALA A 263 17.66 9.01 -3.74
C ALA A 263 17.11 10.29 -3.11
N ASP A 264 17.35 11.42 -3.76
CA ASP A 264 16.90 12.73 -3.26
C ASP A 264 15.41 12.91 -3.57
N LEU A 265 14.63 12.70 -2.54
CA LEU A 265 13.17 12.90 -2.61
C LEU A 265 12.74 14.33 -2.20
N MET A 266 13.67 15.29 -2.06
CA MET A 266 13.31 16.68 -1.82
C MET A 266 13.26 17.46 -3.13
N GLY A 267 12.32 18.41 -3.25
CA GLY A 267 12.16 19.22 -4.45
C GLY A 267 11.08 18.72 -5.39
N HIS A 268 11.43 18.47 -6.64
CA HIS A 268 10.49 18.04 -7.68
C HIS A 268 11.18 17.28 -8.81
N GLY A 269 10.38 16.52 -9.58
CA GLY A 269 10.86 15.80 -10.75
C GLY A 269 9.70 15.24 -11.57
N THR A 270 10.01 14.41 -12.57
CA THR A 270 9.02 13.71 -13.37
C THR A 270 8.39 12.57 -12.58
N ALA A 271 7.08 12.37 -12.77
CA ALA A 271 6.35 11.21 -12.27
C ALA A 271 5.58 10.53 -13.41
N LEU A 272 5.68 9.19 -13.47
CA LEU A 272 4.80 8.36 -14.29
C LEU A 272 3.90 7.57 -13.35
N VAL A 273 2.60 7.72 -13.52
CA VAL A 273 1.60 7.05 -12.67
C VAL A 273 0.86 6.01 -13.49
N PHE A 274 1.00 4.74 -13.11
CA PHE A 274 0.30 3.60 -13.70
C PHE A 274 -0.82 3.19 -12.75
N SER A 275 -2.05 3.41 -13.18
CA SER A 275 -3.25 3.12 -12.40
C SER A 275 -4.39 2.75 -13.34
N ASP A 276 -5.12 1.69 -13.01
CA ASP A 276 -6.29 1.25 -13.75
C ASP A 276 -6.02 1.01 -15.26
N GLY A 277 -4.92 0.33 -15.59
CA GLY A 277 -4.51 0.00 -16.97
C GLY A 277 -4.04 1.19 -17.80
N ARG A 278 -3.75 2.33 -17.18
CA ARG A 278 -3.38 3.56 -17.86
C ARG A 278 -2.14 4.21 -17.27
N ARG A 279 -1.37 4.89 -18.11
CA ARG A 279 -0.22 5.73 -17.73
C ARG A 279 -0.58 7.20 -17.82
N GLN A 280 -0.36 7.92 -16.75
CA GLN A 280 -0.43 9.39 -16.70
C GLN A 280 0.95 9.96 -16.40
N ARG A 281 1.46 10.85 -17.26
CA ARG A 281 2.68 11.61 -16.99
C ARG A 281 2.34 12.87 -16.21
N GLY A 282 3.20 13.20 -15.23
CA GLY A 282 3.08 14.40 -14.41
C GLY A 282 4.41 14.73 -13.73
N GLY A 283 4.33 15.41 -12.60
CA GLY A 283 5.46 15.72 -11.73
C GLY A 283 5.18 15.30 -10.29
N TRP A 284 6.24 15.01 -9.58
CA TRP A 284 6.23 14.89 -8.12
C TRP A 284 6.82 16.15 -7.48
N PHE A 285 6.32 16.51 -6.29
CA PHE A 285 6.72 17.71 -5.53
C PHE A 285 6.77 17.36 -4.05
N HIS A 286 7.92 17.62 -3.43
CA HIS A 286 8.14 17.39 -2.01
C HIS A 286 8.83 18.60 -1.38
N SER A 287 8.07 19.46 -0.70
CA SER A 287 8.52 20.76 -0.22
C SER A 287 9.02 20.76 1.22
N ALA A 288 8.73 19.72 1.99
CA ALA A 288 9.15 19.62 3.39
C ALA A 288 9.17 18.16 3.86
N LEU A 289 10.18 17.79 4.64
CA LEU A 289 10.48 16.42 5.07
C LEU A 289 9.28 15.63 5.64
N ARG A 290 8.38 16.30 6.35
CA ARG A 290 7.19 15.66 6.98
C ARG A 290 5.93 15.73 6.13
N ARG A 291 6.00 16.30 4.95
CA ARG A 291 4.86 16.37 4.02
C ARG A 291 4.90 15.20 3.04
N PRO A 292 3.75 14.66 2.65
CA PRO A 292 3.70 13.70 1.56
C PRO A 292 4.18 14.30 0.24
N ILE A 293 4.71 13.44 -0.64
CA ILE A 293 4.99 13.79 -2.03
C ILE A 293 3.67 14.03 -2.75
N ALA A 294 3.52 15.20 -3.36
CA ALA A 294 2.35 15.52 -4.17
C ALA A 294 2.57 15.12 -5.63
N LEU A 295 1.60 14.45 -6.23
CA LEU A 295 1.59 14.07 -7.64
C LEU A 295 0.67 15.02 -8.42
N ARG A 296 1.20 15.69 -9.46
CA ARG A 296 0.48 16.68 -10.25
C ARG A 296 0.61 16.41 -11.75
N ALA A 297 -0.50 16.46 -12.45
CA ALA A 297 -0.54 16.48 -13.91
C ALA A 297 -0.17 17.87 -14.45
N ALA A 298 0.02 17.96 -15.76
CA ALA A 298 0.11 19.25 -16.45
C ALA A 298 -1.08 20.14 -16.06
N GLY A 299 -0.81 21.45 -15.86
CA GLY A 299 -1.81 22.40 -15.36
C GLY A 299 -2.05 22.33 -13.84
N GLY A 300 -1.21 21.60 -13.06
CA GLY A 300 -1.22 21.61 -11.60
C GLY A 300 -2.30 20.77 -10.94
N ARG A 301 -3.18 20.09 -11.69
CA ARG A 301 -4.23 19.20 -11.16
C ARG A 301 -3.61 17.99 -10.47
N THR A 302 -4.09 17.68 -9.27
CA THR A 302 -3.65 16.48 -8.53
C THR A 302 -3.93 15.20 -9.33
N ILE A 303 -2.96 14.30 -9.38
CA ILE A 303 -3.15 12.94 -9.89
C ILE A 303 -3.67 12.10 -8.73
N ALA A 304 -4.88 11.57 -8.89
CA ALA A 304 -5.50 10.67 -7.92
C ALA A 304 -5.25 9.22 -8.36
N LEU A 305 -4.89 8.37 -7.39
CA LEU A 305 -4.68 6.94 -7.57
C LEU A 305 -6.00 6.19 -7.40
N ARG A 306 -6.12 5.01 -7.98
CA ARG A 306 -7.20 4.08 -7.63
C ARG A 306 -7.00 3.61 -6.18
N PRO A 307 -8.08 3.49 -5.36
CA PRO A 307 -7.95 2.88 -4.05
C PRO A 307 -7.34 1.47 -4.12
N GLY A 308 -6.30 1.22 -3.34
CA GLY A 308 -5.53 -0.02 -3.31
C GLY A 308 -4.07 0.21 -2.97
N SER A 309 -3.25 -0.86 -3.01
CA SER A 309 -1.82 -0.79 -2.74
C SER A 309 -1.06 -0.03 -3.83
N THR A 310 0.06 0.58 -3.45
CA THR A 310 0.89 1.38 -4.37
C THR A 310 2.36 0.99 -4.25
N TRP A 311 3.01 0.69 -5.38
CA TRP A 311 4.47 0.61 -5.46
C TRP A 311 5.02 1.92 -6.00
N VAL A 312 6.13 2.38 -5.41
CA VAL A 312 6.82 3.62 -5.77
C VAL A 312 8.25 3.25 -6.16
N GLU A 313 8.53 3.33 -7.45
CA GLU A 313 9.83 3.05 -8.02
C GLU A 313 10.66 4.34 -8.04
N LEU A 314 11.77 4.38 -7.31
CA LEU A 314 12.70 5.51 -7.27
C LEU A 314 13.75 5.31 -8.35
N GLU A 315 13.38 5.70 -9.58
CA GLU A 315 14.23 5.54 -10.75
C GLU A 315 15.25 6.69 -10.85
N ALA A 316 16.47 6.36 -11.19
CA ALA A 316 17.49 7.40 -11.38
C ALA A 316 17.19 8.22 -12.65
N ILE A 317 17.48 9.53 -12.59
CA ILE A 317 17.37 10.40 -13.77
C ILE A 317 18.25 9.86 -14.91
N GLY A 318 17.65 9.69 -16.09
CA GLY A 318 18.34 9.19 -17.28
C GLY A 318 18.16 7.70 -17.53
N GLU A 319 17.58 6.95 -16.61
CA GLU A 319 17.14 5.57 -16.82
C GLU A 319 15.84 5.52 -17.65
N THR A 320 15.43 4.34 -18.09
CA THR A 320 14.35 4.22 -19.07
C THR A 320 13.17 3.43 -18.55
N VAL A 321 12.00 4.05 -18.54
CA VAL A 321 10.72 3.34 -18.44
C VAL A 321 10.19 3.05 -19.84
N THR A 322 10.10 1.77 -20.19
CA THR A 322 9.49 1.33 -21.44
C THR A 322 8.03 0.93 -21.19
N ALA A 323 7.12 1.27 -22.10
CA ALA A 323 5.71 0.91 -21.96
C ALA A 323 5.11 0.55 -23.33
N THR A 324 4.26 -0.49 -23.36
CA THR A 324 3.55 -0.93 -24.56
C THR A 324 2.05 -0.72 -24.40
N ALA A 325 1.41 -0.28 -25.47
CA ALA A 325 -0.06 -0.18 -25.53
C ALA A 325 -0.70 -1.59 -25.62
N PRO A 326 -1.97 -1.75 -25.20
CA PRO A 326 -2.73 -2.95 -25.52
C PRO A 326 -2.78 -3.15 -27.06
N ARG A 327 -2.75 -4.41 -27.47
CA ARG A 327 -3.05 -4.74 -28.88
C ARG A 327 -4.52 -4.41 -29.15
N PRO A 328 -4.84 -3.92 -30.36
CA PRO A 328 -6.22 -3.63 -30.75
C PRO A 328 -7.10 -4.88 -30.75
#